data_dd69002bd699c47e5f22d096caa13cfa
#
_entry.id   dd69002bd699c47e5f22d096caa13cfa
#
_cell.length_a   1.000
_cell.length_b   1.000
_cell.length_c   1.000
_cell.angle_alpha   90.00
_cell.angle_beta   90.00
_cell.angle_gamma   90.00
#
_symmetry.space_group_name_H-M   'P 1'
#
loop_
_entity.id
_entity.type
_entity.pdbx_description
1 polymer ?
#
loop_
_entity_poly.entity_id
_entity_poly.type
_entity_poly.pdbx_seq_one_letter_code
_entity_poly.pdbx_strand_id
1 'polypeptide(L)'
;MAQSPTPGLSVARWLAGALLIATCITIQASTNLFVDSDWLAERSDDPNVVVLEVRYYPHRYYTIGHIPGARQVQRFRDLGDNNGPTLMHFPPREQFQRSLRSWGVNRDSTLVLYDDARTALLSRLYFLLDLYGFDMSQVKVLAGGTIEWTAFNELKSSAETVIPGNITLGPARTDLTVEWTDVYNDVVSRRDPGVFLLDARPTDQYTGQTINHAVRGGHVPGAINVVSLDGTDAESQIWLDDEALATVYSAVPREQTIYAYCHDGFRMSLAYMQLKYLGYPDVRLYNGGWGHWGNALSLPVVEGEEPFDENFSL
;
A
#
# COMPACT_ATOMS: atom_id res chain seq x y z
N MET A 1 -83.83 40.17 -9.13
CA MET A 1 -83.43 38.77 -8.91
C MET A 1 -82.02 38.65 -9.32
N ALA A 2 -81.09 38.76 -8.39
CA ALA A 2 -79.67 38.70 -8.64
C ALA A 2 -79.12 37.39 -8.13
N GLN A 3 -78.47 36.65 -9.01
CA GLN A 3 -77.72 35.45 -8.63
C GLN A 3 -76.24 35.84 -8.30
N SER A 4 -75.76 35.42 -7.15
CA SER A 4 -74.41 35.56 -6.70
C SER A 4 -73.48 34.47 -7.32
N PRO A 5 -72.23 34.76 -7.68
CA PRO A 5 -71.27 33.76 -8.08
C PRO A 5 -70.53 33.15 -6.91
N THR A 6 -70.36 31.83 -6.93
CA THR A 6 -69.56 31.01 -6.03
C THR A 6 -68.06 31.22 -6.29
N PRO A 7 -67.18 31.18 -5.24
CA PRO A 7 -65.75 31.30 -5.44
C PRO A 7 -65.10 29.97 -5.79
N GLY A 8 -64.31 29.97 -6.85
CA GLY A 8 -63.50 28.82 -7.31
C GLY A 8 -62.27 28.60 -6.41
N LEU A 9 -62.08 27.34 -5.97
CA LEU A 9 -60.88 26.90 -5.27
C LEU A 9 -59.69 26.79 -6.23
N SER A 10 -58.69 27.60 -6.03
CA SER A 10 -57.40 27.48 -6.68
C SER A 10 -56.54 26.40 -6.00
N VAL A 11 -56.31 25.30 -6.70
CA VAL A 11 -55.36 24.24 -6.27
C VAL A 11 -53.94 24.72 -6.56
N ALA A 12 -53.19 25.13 -5.54
CA ALA A 12 -51.76 25.42 -5.64
C ALA A 12 -51.01 24.11 -5.75
N ARG A 13 -50.45 23.83 -6.92
CA ARG A 13 -49.51 22.72 -7.13
C ARG A 13 -48.14 23.08 -6.55
N TRP A 14 -47.75 22.47 -5.44
CA TRP A 14 -46.39 22.49 -4.92
C TRP A 14 -45.54 21.53 -5.78
N LEU A 15 -44.68 22.09 -6.63
CA LEU A 15 -43.59 21.39 -7.27
C LEU A 15 -42.44 21.27 -6.23
N ALA A 16 -42.33 20.12 -5.60
CA ALA A 16 -41.15 19.76 -4.83
C ALA A 16 -40.03 19.44 -5.80
N GLY A 17 -39.17 20.40 -6.09
CA GLY A 17 -37.92 20.18 -6.80
C GLY A 17 -36.93 19.46 -5.89
N ALA A 18 -36.74 18.16 -6.12
CA ALA A 18 -35.65 17.42 -5.51
C ALA A 18 -34.32 17.90 -6.14
N LEU A 19 -33.57 18.72 -5.43
CA LEU A 19 -32.21 19.12 -5.80
C LEU A 19 -31.30 17.90 -5.55
N LEU A 20 -30.99 17.13 -6.58
CA LEU A 20 -29.92 16.15 -6.57
C LEU A 20 -28.57 16.91 -6.45
N ILE A 21 -28.07 17.05 -5.25
CA ILE A 21 -26.69 17.49 -5.01
C ILE A 21 -25.81 16.29 -5.40
N ALA A 22 -25.36 16.26 -6.64
CA ALA A 22 -24.24 15.41 -7.03
C ALA A 22 -23.00 15.96 -6.30
N THR A 23 -22.63 15.35 -5.19
CA THR A 23 -21.34 15.55 -4.57
C THR A 23 -20.30 14.98 -5.52
N CYS A 24 -19.73 15.83 -6.36
CA CYS A 24 -18.52 15.55 -7.10
C CYS A 24 -17.43 15.39 -6.04
N ILE A 25 -17.13 14.14 -5.62
CA ILE A 25 -15.95 13.85 -4.84
C ILE A 25 -14.78 14.05 -5.81
N THR A 26 -14.19 15.24 -5.77
CA THR A 26 -12.90 15.48 -6.39
C THR A 26 -11.91 14.59 -5.68
N ILE A 27 -11.50 13.49 -6.35
CA ILE A 27 -10.32 12.74 -5.97
C ILE A 27 -9.18 13.75 -6.12
N GLN A 28 -8.78 14.36 -5.03
CA GLN A 28 -7.58 15.16 -4.97
C GLN A 28 -6.44 14.16 -4.92
N ALA A 29 -6.15 13.53 -6.08
CA ALA A 29 -4.97 12.73 -6.26
C ALA A 29 -3.80 13.56 -5.72
N SER A 30 -2.98 12.96 -4.89
CA SER A 30 -1.77 13.60 -4.37
C SER A 30 -0.81 13.77 -5.56
N THR A 31 -1.00 14.83 -6.34
CA THR A 31 -0.24 15.20 -7.54
C THR A 31 1.26 15.37 -7.26
N ASN A 32 1.71 15.02 -6.06
CA ASN A 32 3.04 15.29 -5.56
C ASN A 32 3.79 14.03 -5.08
N LEU A 33 3.23 12.82 -5.29
CA LEU A 33 3.89 11.57 -4.87
C LEU A 33 4.98 11.14 -5.84
N PHE A 34 4.70 11.20 -7.15
CA PHE A 34 5.62 10.75 -8.19
C PHE A 34 6.48 11.90 -8.70
N VAL A 35 7.76 11.58 -8.95
CA VAL A 35 8.73 12.45 -9.62
C VAL A 35 9.38 11.68 -10.77
N ASP A 36 9.88 12.39 -11.76
CA ASP A 36 10.65 11.85 -12.89
C ASP A 36 12.17 11.94 -12.67
N SER A 37 12.92 11.43 -13.61
CA SER A 37 14.39 11.46 -13.60
C SER A 37 14.98 12.86 -13.69
N ASP A 38 14.33 13.78 -14.40
CA ASP A 38 14.79 15.17 -14.54
C ASP A 38 14.67 15.90 -13.19
N TRP A 39 13.53 15.73 -12.51
CA TRP A 39 13.30 16.30 -11.18
C TRP A 39 14.38 15.84 -10.18
N LEU A 40 14.74 14.54 -10.23
CA LEU A 40 15.75 13.97 -9.35
C LEU A 40 17.16 14.42 -9.74
N ALA A 41 17.50 14.46 -11.04
CA ALA A 41 18.80 14.90 -11.53
C ALA A 41 19.11 16.36 -11.15
N GLU A 42 18.11 17.25 -11.25
CA GLU A 42 18.23 18.65 -10.82
C GLU A 42 18.53 18.82 -9.32
N ARG A 43 18.24 17.80 -8.50
CA ARG A 43 18.39 17.82 -7.03
C ARG A 43 19.43 16.84 -6.52
N SER A 44 20.25 16.29 -7.40
CA SER A 44 21.29 15.30 -7.06
C SER A 44 22.28 15.79 -6.01
N ASP A 45 22.55 17.10 -5.98
CA ASP A 45 23.48 17.75 -5.04
C ASP A 45 22.80 18.39 -3.82
N ASP A 46 21.45 18.28 -3.70
CA ASP A 46 20.72 18.79 -2.54
C ASP A 46 20.93 17.87 -1.32
N PRO A 47 21.60 18.32 -0.25
CA PRO A 47 21.87 17.51 0.93
C PRO A 47 20.59 17.09 1.70
N ASN A 48 19.45 17.75 1.43
CA ASN A 48 18.19 17.40 2.04
C ASN A 48 17.44 16.31 1.27
N VAL A 49 17.86 16.00 0.04
CA VAL A 49 17.29 14.90 -0.75
C VAL A 49 18.04 13.61 -0.46
N VAL A 50 17.34 12.63 0.06
CA VAL A 50 17.88 11.29 0.37
C VAL A 50 17.21 10.27 -0.55
N VAL A 51 17.99 9.70 -1.45
CA VAL A 51 17.53 8.68 -2.41
C VAL A 51 17.70 7.30 -1.77
N LEU A 52 16.64 6.50 -1.72
CA LEU A 52 16.59 5.17 -1.10
C LEU A 52 16.20 4.11 -2.11
N GLU A 53 17.08 3.15 -2.34
CA GLU A 53 16.88 2.03 -3.25
C GLU A 53 16.50 0.76 -2.51
N VAL A 54 15.34 0.17 -2.83
CA VAL A 54 14.94 -1.15 -2.35
C VAL A 54 15.01 -2.13 -3.51
N ARG A 55 15.99 -3.06 -3.51
CA ARG A 55 16.21 -3.98 -4.64
C ARG A 55 15.91 -5.43 -4.29
N TYR A 56 15.33 -6.17 -5.24
CA TYR A 56 15.02 -7.58 -5.04
C TYR A 56 16.29 -8.39 -4.74
N TYR A 57 17.36 -8.17 -5.51
CA TYR A 57 18.68 -8.76 -5.29
C TYR A 57 19.68 -7.68 -4.82
N PRO A 58 19.96 -7.57 -3.53
CA PRO A 58 20.79 -6.48 -2.98
C PRO A 58 22.18 -6.33 -3.62
N HIS A 59 22.80 -7.43 -4.07
CA HIS A 59 24.10 -7.39 -4.72
C HIS A 59 24.10 -6.59 -6.04
N ARG A 60 22.94 -6.46 -6.69
CA ARG A 60 22.81 -5.69 -7.93
C ARG A 60 23.07 -4.21 -7.77
N TYR A 61 22.97 -3.70 -6.54
CA TYR A 61 23.36 -2.32 -6.21
C TYR A 61 24.78 -2.01 -6.66
N TYR A 62 25.71 -2.96 -6.53
CA TYR A 62 27.09 -2.83 -6.93
C TYR A 62 27.40 -3.43 -8.32
N THR A 63 26.75 -4.53 -8.69
CA THR A 63 27.10 -5.26 -9.94
C THR A 63 26.42 -4.68 -11.17
N ILE A 64 25.24 -4.10 -11.05
CA ILE A 64 24.53 -3.38 -12.12
C ILE A 64 24.74 -1.88 -11.96
N GLY A 65 24.76 -1.40 -10.73
CA GLY A 65 24.83 0.01 -10.34
C GLY A 65 23.51 0.53 -9.77
N HIS A 66 23.56 1.71 -9.21
CA HIS A 66 22.48 2.43 -8.57
C HIS A 66 22.49 3.90 -9.01
N ILE A 67 21.40 4.61 -8.77
CA ILE A 67 21.33 6.07 -8.99
C ILE A 67 22.38 6.76 -8.12
N PRO A 68 23.22 7.66 -8.69
CA PRO A 68 24.22 8.38 -7.91
C PRO A 68 23.60 9.01 -6.65
N GLY A 69 24.26 8.82 -5.52
CA GLY A 69 23.77 9.29 -4.24
C GLY A 69 22.74 8.37 -3.55
N ALA A 70 22.20 7.34 -4.21
CA ALA A 70 21.24 6.45 -3.60
C ALA A 70 21.85 5.62 -2.45
N ARG A 71 21.04 5.35 -1.42
CA ARG A 71 21.36 4.48 -0.29
C ARG A 71 20.68 3.14 -0.46
N GLN A 72 21.44 2.05 -0.27
CA GLN A 72 20.90 0.71 -0.34
C GLN A 72 20.06 0.38 0.89
N VAL A 73 18.78 0.03 0.66
CA VAL A 73 17.88 -0.55 1.65
C VAL A 73 17.86 -2.07 1.45
N GLN A 74 18.30 -2.82 2.43
CA GLN A 74 18.27 -4.29 2.37
C GLN A 74 16.94 -4.80 2.92
N ARG A 75 16.04 -5.21 2.03
CA ARG A 75 14.63 -5.48 2.31
C ARG A 75 14.38 -6.37 3.54
N PHE A 76 15.12 -7.46 3.71
CA PHE A 76 14.92 -8.38 4.84
C PHE A 76 15.54 -7.86 6.14
N ARG A 77 16.70 -7.20 6.07
CA ARG A 77 17.40 -6.66 7.25
C ARG A 77 16.75 -5.39 7.78
N ASP A 78 16.36 -4.49 6.87
CA ASP A 78 15.99 -3.13 7.23
C ASP A 78 14.46 -2.93 7.32
N LEU A 79 13.67 -3.73 6.57
CA LEU A 79 12.22 -3.58 6.47
C LEU A 79 11.44 -4.68 7.19
N GLY A 80 12.11 -5.57 7.91
CA GLY A 80 11.50 -6.65 8.68
C GLY A 80 12.22 -6.89 10.00
N ASP A 81 11.49 -7.41 10.98
CA ASP A 81 12.06 -7.98 12.21
C ASP A 81 12.20 -9.48 12.03
N ASN A 82 13.44 -9.95 11.81
CA ASN A 82 13.72 -11.38 11.67
C ASN A 82 13.71 -12.16 13.01
N ASN A 83 13.58 -11.45 14.13
CA ASN A 83 13.37 -12.03 15.46
C ASN A 83 11.88 -12.02 15.87
N GLY A 84 11.01 -11.47 15.00
CA GLY A 84 9.58 -11.45 15.21
C GLY A 84 8.92 -12.83 15.06
N PRO A 85 7.63 -12.95 15.37
CA PRO A 85 6.91 -14.23 15.32
C PRO A 85 6.77 -14.79 13.90
N THR A 86 6.92 -13.95 12.89
CA THR A 86 6.83 -14.32 11.47
C THR A 86 7.93 -13.63 10.67
N LEU A 87 8.29 -14.21 9.52
CA LEU A 87 9.20 -13.58 8.59
C LEU A 87 8.63 -12.23 8.16
N MET A 88 9.48 -11.21 8.11
CA MET A 88 9.08 -9.84 7.71
C MET A 88 8.02 -9.21 8.62
N HIS A 89 7.93 -9.62 9.88
CA HIS A 89 7.17 -8.86 10.88
C HIS A 89 7.60 -7.38 10.86
N PHE A 90 6.72 -6.46 11.24
CA PHE A 90 7.11 -5.03 11.23
C PHE A 90 8.28 -4.81 12.19
N PRO A 91 9.38 -4.18 11.73
CA PRO A 91 10.55 -3.99 12.59
C PRO A 91 10.19 -3.04 13.75
N PRO A 92 10.77 -3.25 14.94
CA PRO A 92 10.62 -2.30 16.03
C PRO A 92 11.08 -0.89 15.61
N ARG A 93 10.43 0.13 16.17
CA ARG A 93 10.72 1.56 15.89
C ARG A 93 12.22 1.87 15.97
N GLU A 94 12.88 1.40 17.02
CA GLU A 94 14.29 1.66 17.27
C GLU A 94 15.19 1.04 16.19
N GLN A 95 14.83 -0.13 15.67
CA GLN A 95 15.54 -0.79 14.57
C GLN A 95 15.38 0.04 13.30
N PHE A 96 14.15 0.39 12.94
CA PHE A 96 13.87 1.16 11.73
C PHE A 96 14.48 2.57 11.79
N GLN A 97 14.43 3.23 12.97
CA GLN A 97 15.09 4.52 13.18
C GLN A 97 16.61 4.44 13.00
N ARG A 98 17.27 3.36 13.47
CA ARG A 98 18.71 3.18 13.22
C ARG A 98 19.01 3.04 11.72
N SER A 99 18.19 2.30 10.98
CA SER A 99 18.33 2.18 9.52
C SER A 99 18.20 3.55 8.84
N LEU A 100 17.14 4.31 9.13
CA LEU A 100 16.96 5.66 8.58
C LEU A 100 18.15 6.58 8.86
N ARG A 101 18.65 6.58 10.11
CA ARG A 101 19.85 7.36 10.48
C ARG A 101 21.08 6.92 9.70
N SER A 102 21.27 5.62 9.51
CA SER A 102 22.38 5.09 8.73
C SER A 102 22.34 5.47 7.25
N TRP A 103 21.16 5.79 6.73
CA TRP A 103 20.96 6.31 5.37
C TRP A 103 21.05 7.84 5.27
N GLY A 104 21.33 8.54 6.38
CA GLY A 104 21.47 9.99 6.42
C GLY A 104 20.16 10.75 6.57
N VAL A 105 19.07 10.09 6.97
CA VAL A 105 17.75 10.73 7.05
C VAL A 105 17.66 11.63 8.28
N ASN A 106 17.27 12.88 8.05
CA ASN A 106 16.92 13.89 9.04
C ASN A 106 15.42 14.14 9.04
N ARG A 107 14.93 14.95 9.98
CA ARG A 107 13.50 15.26 10.10
C ARG A 107 12.94 16.02 8.88
N ASP A 108 13.75 16.83 8.26
CA ASP A 108 13.44 17.70 7.12
C ASP A 108 13.90 17.15 5.78
N SER A 109 14.35 15.88 5.75
CA SER A 109 14.76 15.23 4.52
C SER A 109 13.58 14.97 3.60
N THR A 110 13.74 15.26 2.32
CA THR A 110 12.90 14.75 1.24
C THR A 110 13.41 13.38 0.84
N LEU A 111 12.57 12.35 0.98
CA LEU A 111 12.94 10.98 0.60
C LEU A 111 12.46 10.69 -0.82
N VAL A 112 13.35 10.19 -1.68
CA VAL A 112 13.01 9.68 -3.01
C VAL A 112 13.20 8.17 -3.00
N LEU A 113 12.11 7.43 -3.14
CA LEU A 113 12.09 5.97 -3.10
C LEU A 113 12.06 5.40 -4.50
N TYR A 114 12.86 4.36 -4.77
CA TYR A 114 12.74 3.58 -6.00
C TYR A 114 13.09 2.12 -5.78
N ASP A 115 12.64 1.25 -6.68
CA ASP A 115 12.93 -0.18 -6.67
C ASP A 115 13.08 -0.76 -8.09
N ASP A 116 13.30 -2.06 -8.19
CA ASP A 116 13.32 -2.86 -9.42
C ASP A 116 12.18 -3.89 -9.45
N ALA A 117 11.05 -3.58 -8.79
CA ALA A 117 9.95 -4.52 -8.56
C ALA A 117 8.57 -3.87 -8.66
N ARG A 118 8.37 -2.95 -9.58
CA ARG A 118 7.06 -2.32 -9.84
C ARG A 118 6.47 -1.66 -8.59
N THR A 119 7.28 -0.93 -7.84
CA THR A 119 6.90 -0.23 -6.59
C THR A 119 6.63 -1.18 -5.39
N ALA A 120 6.57 -2.49 -5.61
CA ALA A 120 6.20 -3.44 -4.56
C ALA A 120 7.19 -3.49 -3.39
N LEU A 121 8.48 -3.31 -3.63
CA LEU A 121 9.49 -3.35 -2.57
C LEU A 121 9.57 -2.03 -1.81
N LEU A 122 9.58 -0.91 -2.50
CA LEU A 122 9.62 0.41 -1.88
C LEU A 122 8.34 0.72 -1.09
N SER A 123 7.19 0.14 -1.48
CA SER A 123 5.93 0.35 -0.77
C SER A 123 5.98 -0.14 0.68
N ARG A 124 6.78 -1.16 0.98
CA ARG A 124 7.03 -1.59 2.36
C ARG A 124 7.76 -0.51 3.15
N LEU A 125 8.77 0.13 2.56
CA LEU A 125 9.46 1.27 3.17
C LEU A 125 8.50 2.45 3.36
N TYR A 126 7.69 2.77 2.34
CA TYR A 126 6.65 3.79 2.40
C TYR A 126 5.68 3.56 3.57
N PHE A 127 5.16 2.34 3.72
CA PHE A 127 4.26 2.00 4.82
C PHE A 127 4.94 2.16 6.19
N LEU A 128 6.20 1.71 6.35
CA LEU A 128 6.93 1.84 7.61
C LEU A 128 7.20 3.31 7.98
N LEU A 129 7.42 4.17 6.99
CA LEU A 129 7.54 5.62 7.22
C LEU A 129 6.24 6.19 7.80
N ASP A 130 5.09 5.85 7.20
CA ASP A 130 3.78 6.28 7.70
C ASP A 130 3.47 5.66 9.09
N LEU A 131 3.75 4.36 9.26
CA LEU A 131 3.55 3.65 10.52
C LEU A 131 4.25 4.34 11.70
N TYR A 132 5.45 4.89 11.49
CA TYR A 132 6.23 5.56 12.53
C TYR A 132 6.17 7.09 12.46
N GLY A 133 5.19 7.65 11.74
CA GLY A 133 4.85 9.06 11.76
C GLY A 133 5.87 9.96 11.06
N PHE A 134 6.52 9.47 10.01
CA PHE A 134 7.27 10.34 9.10
C PHE A 134 6.31 11.27 8.36
N ASP A 135 6.75 12.47 8.00
CA ASP A 135 5.93 13.37 7.20
C ASP A 135 5.83 12.88 5.75
N MET A 136 4.70 12.24 5.42
CA MET A 136 4.49 11.63 4.11
C MET A 136 4.43 12.64 2.95
N SER A 137 4.29 13.94 3.23
CA SER A 137 4.39 14.98 2.21
C SER A 137 5.83 15.14 1.66
N GLN A 138 6.82 14.69 2.43
CA GLN A 138 8.24 14.69 2.08
C GLN A 138 8.69 13.39 1.39
N VAL A 139 7.78 12.42 1.19
CA VAL A 139 8.09 11.16 0.50
C VAL A 139 7.70 11.27 -0.97
N LYS A 140 8.66 10.96 -1.84
CA LYS A 140 8.53 10.90 -3.29
C LYS A 140 8.85 9.50 -3.79
N VAL A 141 8.32 9.15 -4.94
CA VAL A 141 8.61 7.92 -5.66
C VAL A 141 9.11 8.28 -7.05
N LEU A 142 10.25 7.75 -7.43
CA LEU A 142 10.74 7.85 -8.81
C LEU A 142 9.90 6.92 -9.69
N ALA A 143 9.07 7.51 -10.55
CA ALA A 143 8.22 6.77 -11.47
C ALA A 143 9.09 5.92 -12.41
N GLY A 144 8.76 4.63 -12.61
CA GLY A 144 9.55 3.72 -13.45
C GLY A 144 10.91 3.32 -12.87
N GLY A 145 11.31 3.86 -11.71
CA GLY A 145 12.51 3.46 -10.98
C GLY A 145 13.80 3.50 -11.81
N THR A 146 14.54 2.41 -11.78
CA THR A 146 15.82 2.31 -12.52
C THR A 146 15.62 2.39 -14.03
N ILE A 147 14.50 1.91 -14.58
CA ILE A 147 14.23 1.93 -16.03
C ILE A 147 14.13 3.38 -16.51
N GLU A 148 13.33 4.19 -15.83
CA GLU A 148 13.18 5.62 -16.14
C GLU A 148 14.51 6.36 -16.04
N TRP A 149 15.26 6.15 -14.96
CA TRP A 149 16.55 6.81 -14.76
C TRP A 149 17.53 6.48 -15.89
N THR A 150 17.69 5.20 -16.24
CA THR A 150 18.70 4.76 -17.23
C THR A 150 18.36 5.13 -18.67
N ALA A 151 17.16 5.62 -18.94
CA ALA A 151 16.80 6.16 -20.25
C ALA A 151 17.63 7.41 -20.60
N PHE A 152 18.06 8.18 -19.58
CA PHE A 152 18.69 9.48 -19.78
C PHE A 152 19.98 9.67 -18.94
N ASN A 153 20.23 8.81 -17.96
CA ASN A 153 21.30 8.97 -16.98
C ASN A 153 22.09 7.69 -16.76
N GLU A 154 23.30 7.82 -16.22
CA GLU A 154 24.17 6.68 -15.90
C GLU A 154 23.97 6.22 -14.46
N LEU A 155 24.26 4.93 -14.23
CA LEU A 155 24.33 4.35 -12.90
C LEU A 155 25.77 4.39 -12.36
N LYS A 156 25.90 4.41 -11.04
CA LYS A 156 27.15 4.34 -10.30
C LYS A 156 27.27 2.98 -9.60
N SER A 157 28.43 2.36 -9.66
CA SER A 157 28.70 1.04 -9.04
C SER A 157 29.54 1.12 -7.76
N SER A 158 30.13 2.29 -7.44
CA SER A 158 30.91 2.46 -6.23
C SER A 158 30.04 2.82 -5.02
N ALA A 159 30.47 2.40 -3.83
CA ALA A 159 29.75 2.73 -2.60
C ALA A 159 29.59 4.25 -2.40
N GLU A 160 28.47 4.63 -1.81
CA GLU A 160 28.20 6.00 -1.41
C GLU A 160 28.75 6.29 -0.01
N THR A 161 29.30 7.50 0.17
CA THR A 161 29.66 7.98 1.49
C THR A 161 28.44 8.61 2.15
N VAL A 162 28.08 8.13 3.32
CA VAL A 162 26.89 8.60 4.04
C VAL A 162 27.29 9.23 5.36
N ILE A 163 26.83 10.44 5.60
CA ILE A 163 26.84 11.06 6.93
C ILE A 163 25.57 10.63 7.64
N PRO A 164 25.64 9.96 8.81
CA PRO A 164 24.44 9.53 9.51
C PRO A 164 23.51 10.70 9.85
N GLY A 165 22.23 10.49 9.66
CA GLY A 165 21.18 11.45 10.00
C GLY A 165 20.79 11.40 11.49
N ASN A 166 19.83 12.25 11.86
CA ASN A 166 19.40 12.43 13.25
C ASN A 166 17.89 12.24 13.48
N ILE A 167 17.16 11.71 12.51
CA ILE A 167 15.71 11.52 12.61
C ILE A 167 15.29 10.86 13.94
N THR A 168 14.20 11.32 14.49
CA THR A 168 13.52 10.67 15.62
C THR A 168 12.10 10.37 15.22
N LEU A 169 11.76 9.08 15.24
CA LEU A 169 10.44 8.56 14.88
C LEU A 169 9.46 8.65 16.06
N GLY A 170 8.19 8.81 15.74
CA GLY A 170 7.09 8.70 16.68
C GLY A 170 6.81 7.26 17.14
N PRO A 171 5.84 7.05 18.04
CA PRO A 171 5.30 5.73 18.32
C PRO A 171 4.63 5.15 17.07
N ALA A 172 4.52 3.82 17.01
CA ALA A 172 3.78 3.17 15.94
C ALA A 172 2.30 3.60 15.94
N ARG A 173 1.78 3.90 14.77
CA ARG A 173 0.36 4.15 14.54
C ARG A 173 -0.38 2.82 14.49
N THR A 174 -0.90 2.38 15.64
CA THR A 174 -1.59 1.09 15.77
C THR A 174 -2.92 1.03 15.02
N ASP A 175 -3.44 2.18 14.60
CA ASP A 175 -4.59 2.30 13.70
C ASP A 175 -4.31 1.84 12.26
N LEU A 176 -3.05 1.66 11.90
CA LEU A 176 -2.64 1.18 10.57
C LEU A 176 -2.39 -0.33 10.49
N THR A 177 -2.49 -1.03 11.61
CA THR A 177 -2.15 -2.45 11.68
C THR A 177 -3.22 -3.28 12.36
N VAL A 178 -3.31 -4.55 11.96
CA VAL A 178 -4.14 -5.55 12.63
C VAL A 178 -3.34 -6.84 12.80
N GLU A 179 -3.66 -7.56 13.88
CA GLU A 179 -3.08 -8.87 14.17
C GLU A 179 -4.00 -10.00 13.66
N TRP A 180 -3.49 -11.22 13.63
CA TRP A 180 -4.28 -12.38 13.20
C TRP A 180 -5.58 -12.58 14.00
N THR A 181 -5.58 -12.20 15.27
CA THR A 181 -6.76 -12.27 16.15
C THR A 181 -7.86 -11.32 15.72
N ASP A 182 -7.50 -10.13 15.22
CA ASP A 182 -8.46 -9.16 14.70
C ASP A 182 -9.07 -9.70 13.40
N VAL A 183 -8.25 -10.20 12.48
CA VAL A 183 -8.71 -10.83 11.22
C VAL A 183 -9.63 -12.01 11.52
N TYR A 184 -9.23 -12.90 12.46
CA TYR A 184 -10.05 -14.05 12.83
C TYR A 184 -11.39 -13.64 13.44
N ASN A 185 -11.38 -12.71 14.38
CA ASN A 185 -12.59 -12.29 15.09
C ASN A 185 -13.53 -11.48 14.20
N ASP A 186 -13.02 -10.53 13.43
CA ASP A 186 -13.85 -9.60 12.66
C ASP A 186 -14.35 -10.24 11.36
N VAL A 187 -13.48 -10.94 10.62
CA VAL A 187 -13.81 -11.46 9.30
C VAL A 187 -14.28 -12.90 9.36
N VAL A 188 -13.53 -13.78 10.00
CA VAL A 188 -13.78 -15.22 9.93
C VAL A 188 -14.92 -15.62 10.86
N SER A 189 -14.90 -15.17 12.11
CA SER A 189 -15.86 -15.56 13.14
C SER A 189 -17.14 -14.73 13.11
N ARG A 190 -17.01 -13.40 13.20
CA ARG A 190 -18.19 -12.51 13.26
C ARG A 190 -18.76 -12.13 11.90
N ARG A 191 -17.95 -12.24 10.83
CA ARG A 191 -18.30 -11.77 9.48
C ARG A 191 -18.82 -10.32 9.53
N ASP A 192 -18.05 -9.45 10.18
CA ASP A 192 -18.39 -8.04 10.37
C ASP A 192 -18.59 -7.34 9.03
N PRO A 193 -19.79 -6.84 8.70
CA PRO A 193 -20.02 -6.16 7.42
C PRO A 193 -19.32 -4.81 7.30
N GLY A 194 -18.74 -4.28 8.38
CA GLY A 194 -17.92 -3.07 8.37
C GLY A 194 -16.47 -3.30 7.97
N VAL A 195 -16.03 -4.56 7.80
CA VAL A 195 -14.65 -4.92 7.49
C VAL A 195 -14.57 -5.67 6.17
N PHE A 196 -13.66 -5.25 5.33
CA PHE A 196 -13.32 -5.92 4.06
C PHE A 196 -11.90 -6.48 4.16
N LEU A 197 -11.72 -7.78 3.92
CA LEU A 197 -10.41 -8.42 3.91
C LEU A 197 -9.91 -8.58 2.48
N LEU A 198 -8.81 -7.91 2.16
CA LEU A 198 -8.16 -7.91 0.85
C LEU A 198 -6.94 -8.82 0.85
N ASP A 199 -6.91 -9.81 -0.03
CA ASP A 199 -5.70 -10.58 -0.36
C ASP A 199 -5.01 -9.99 -1.59
N ALA A 200 -3.83 -9.40 -1.40
CA ALA A 200 -3.07 -8.72 -2.45
C ALA A 200 -2.14 -9.66 -3.23
N ARG A 201 -2.23 -10.98 -3.05
CA ARG A 201 -1.40 -11.97 -3.74
C ARG A 201 -1.89 -12.26 -5.15
N PRO A 202 -1.05 -12.86 -6.03
CA PRO A 202 -1.51 -13.43 -7.30
C PRO A 202 -2.65 -14.42 -7.10
N THR A 203 -3.56 -14.49 -8.07
CA THR A 203 -4.77 -15.30 -8.01
C THR A 203 -4.49 -16.79 -7.82
N ASP A 204 -3.45 -17.32 -8.44
CA ASP A 204 -3.03 -18.72 -8.29
C ASP A 204 -2.59 -19.06 -6.83
N GLN A 205 -2.02 -18.08 -6.11
CA GLN A 205 -1.71 -18.24 -4.67
C GLN A 205 -2.97 -18.12 -3.80
N TYR A 206 -3.90 -17.23 -4.16
CA TYR A 206 -5.17 -17.06 -3.47
C TYR A 206 -6.02 -18.33 -3.58
N THR A 207 -6.17 -18.89 -4.76
CA THR A 207 -6.96 -20.10 -5.00
C THR A 207 -6.33 -21.38 -4.45
N GLY A 208 -5.04 -21.34 -4.09
CA GLY A 208 -4.30 -22.51 -3.62
C GLY A 208 -3.68 -23.34 -4.75
N GLN A 209 -3.80 -22.94 -6.01
CA GLN A 209 -3.15 -23.62 -7.14
C GLN A 209 -1.62 -23.58 -7.02
N THR A 210 -1.08 -22.47 -6.51
CA THR A 210 0.34 -22.32 -6.21
C THR A 210 0.56 -22.16 -4.70
N ILE A 211 1.38 -23.05 -4.12
CA ILE A 211 1.81 -22.94 -2.73
C ILE A 211 3.21 -22.34 -2.70
N ASN A 212 3.34 -21.15 -2.12
CA ASN A 212 4.59 -20.41 -2.06
C ASN A 212 4.99 -20.14 -0.60
N HIS A 213 6.08 -20.75 -0.14
CA HIS A 213 6.64 -20.57 1.21
C HIS A 213 5.65 -20.73 2.37
N ALA A 214 4.65 -21.60 2.22
CA ALA A 214 3.69 -21.98 3.24
C ALA A 214 3.43 -23.50 3.19
N VAL A 215 2.85 -24.08 4.24
CA VAL A 215 2.50 -25.50 4.28
C VAL A 215 1.14 -25.78 3.66
N ARG A 216 0.30 -24.74 3.45
CA ARG A 216 -1.03 -24.85 2.83
C ARG A 216 -1.19 -23.83 1.71
N GLY A 217 -1.97 -24.18 0.70
CA GLY A 217 -2.51 -23.28 -0.31
C GLY A 217 -3.81 -22.62 0.14
N GLY A 218 -4.37 -21.73 -0.70
CA GLY A 218 -5.64 -21.06 -0.44
C GLY A 218 -5.49 -19.69 0.20
N HIS A 219 -6.56 -19.24 0.88
CA HIS A 219 -6.68 -17.90 1.45
C HIS A 219 -7.38 -17.90 2.81
N VAL A 220 -7.34 -16.76 3.49
CA VAL A 220 -8.07 -16.53 4.74
C VAL A 220 -9.57 -16.52 4.43
N PRO A 221 -10.42 -17.29 5.14
CA PRO A 221 -11.86 -17.28 4.89
C PRO A 221 -12.44 -15.87 4.95
N GLY A 222 -13.20 -15.50 3.93
CA GLY A 222 -13.80 -14.17 3.76
C GLY A 222 -12.90 -13.16 3.04
N ALA A 223 -11.69 -13.52 2.65
CA ALA A 223 -10.84 -12.66 1.86
C ALA A 223 -11.30 -12.57 0.40
N ILE A 224 -11.21 -11.36 -0.16
CA ILE A 224 -11.41 -11.09 -1.59
C ILE A 224 -10.06 -10.81 -2.23
N ASN A 225 -9.79 -11.46 -3.37
CA ASN A 225 -8.54 -11.27 -4.09
C ASN A 225 -8.55 -10.00 -4.93
N VAL A 226 -7.57 -9.12 -4.71
CA VAL A 226 -7.26 -7.99 -5.57
C VAL A 226 -5.74 -7.95 -5.74
N VAL A 227 -5.27 -8.35 -6.90
CA VAL A 227 -3.83 -8.44 -7.19
C VAL A 227 -3.24 -7.04 -7.29
N SER A 228 -2.52 -6.59 -6.26
CA SER A 228 -2.00 -5.21 -6.21
C SER A 228 -1.05 -4.86 -7.35
N LEU A 229 -0.32 -5.84 -7.90
CA LEU A 229 0.56 -5.63 -9.05
C LEU A 229 -0.19 -5.30 -10.35
N ASP A 230 -1.48 -5.61 -10.46
CA ASP A 230 -2.28 -5.25 -11.63
C ASP A 230 -2.52 -3.73 -11.73
N GLY A 231 -2.25 -2.98 -10.66
CA GLY A 231 -2.22 -1.52 -10.65
C GLY A 231 -0.94 -0.90 -11.24
N THR A 232 -0.05 -1.71 -11.84
CA THR A 232 1.23 -1.26 -12.40
C THR A 232 1.48 -1.89 -13.76
N ASP A 233 2.03 -1.14 -14.68
CA ASP A 233 2.50 -1.67 -15.96
C ASP A 233 3.79 -2.50 -15.76
N ALA A 234 3.85 -3.66 -16.39
CA ALA A 234 4.95 -4.61 -16.18
C ALA A 234 6.25 -4.22 -16.91
N GLU A 235 6.16 -3.47 -18.00
CA GLU A 235 7.30 -3.09 -18.82
C GLU A 235 7.94 -1.79 -18.33
N SER A 236 7.12 -0.74 -18.15
CA SER A 236 7.57 0.57 -17.68
C SER A 236 7.78 0.63 -16.17
N GLN A 237 7.19 -0.30 -15.40
CA GLN A 237 7.12 -0.32 -13.93
C GLN A 237 6.41 0.90 -13.33
N ILE A 238 5.66 1.65 -14.14
CA ILE A 238 4.87 2.80 -13.72
C ILE A 238 3.47 2.35 -13.28
N TRP A 239 2.86 3.06 -12.36
CA TRP A 239 1.46 2.82 -12.02
C TRP A 239 0.55 3.16 -13.21
N LEU A 240 -0.55 2.44 -13.31
CA LEU A 240 -1.62 2.78 -14.22
C LEU A 240 -2.16 4.19 -13.89
N ASP A 241 -2.83 4.79 -14.84
CA ASP A 241 -3.53 6.07 -14.60
C ASP A 241 -4.64 5.91 -13.54
N ASP A 242 -5.14 7.02 -13.03
CA ASP A 242 -6.08 7.05 -11.91
C ASP A 242 -7.36 6.25 -12.18
N GLU A 243 -7.87 6.26 -13.42
CA GLU A 243 -9.11 5.55 -13.81
C GLU A 243 -8.87 4.04 -13.87
N ALA A 244 -7.78 3.62 -14.50
CA ALA A 244 -7.40 2.21 -14.59
C ALA A 244 -7.03 1.65 -13.21
N LEU A 245 -6.30 2.41 -12.40
CA LEU A 245 -5.98 2.02 -11.03
C LEU A 245 -7.24 1.89 -10.16
N ALA A 246 -8.19 2.83 -10.27
CA ALA A 246 -9.47 2.74 -9.56
C ALA A 246 -10.28 1.51 -10.01
N THR A 247 -10.17 1.10 -11.28
CA THR A 247 -10.81 -0.11 -11.80
C THR A 247 -10.26 -1.37 -11.15
N VAL A 248 -8.95 -1.47 -10.92
CA VAL A 248 -8.33 -2.60 -10.20
C VAL A 248 -8.94 -2.78 -8.80
N TYR A 249 -9.24 -1.68 -8.12
CA TYR A 249 -9.84 -1.69 -6.78
C TYR A 249 -11.36 -1.52 -6.75
N SER A 250 -12.05 -1.72 -7.88
CA SER A 250 -13.50 -1.49 -7.99
C SER A 250 -14.35 -2.38 -7.06
N ALA A 251 -13.84 -3.57 -6.70
CA ALA A 251 -14.49 -4.47 -5.75
C ALA A 251 -14.32 -4.04 -4.27
N VAL A 252 -13.42 -3.08 -3.97
CA VAL A 252 -13.09 -2.67 -2.60
C VAL A 252 -14.01 -1.53 -2.15
N PRO A 253 -14.87 -1.73 -1.13
CA PRO A 253 -15.82 -0.70 -0.69
C PRO A 253 -15.09 0.41 0.10
N ARG A 254 -15.44 1.68 -0.21
CA ARG A 254 -14.78 2.85 0.41
C ARG A 254 -15.22 3.11 1.86
N GLU A 255 -16.39 2.63 2.22
CA GLU A 255 -17.04 2.89 3.51
C GLU A 255 -16.63 1.90 4.59
N GLN A 256 -15.97 0.80 4.21
CA GLN A 256 -15.53 -0.23 5.14
C GLN A 256 -14.08 0.00 5.57
N THR A 257 -13.71 -0.54 6.73
CA THR A 257 -12.32 -0.71 7.12
C THR A 257 -11.69 -1.81 6.28
N ILE A 258 -10.61 -1.50 5.58
CA ILE A 258 -9.89 -2.47 4.73
C ILE A 258 -8.76 -3.10 5.52
N TYR A 259 -8.86 -4.40 5.77
CA TYR A 259 -7.73 -5.21 6.21
C TYR A 259 -7.04 -5.80 4.99
N ALA A 260 -5.76 -5.51 4.79
CA ALA A 260 -5.02 -6.03 3.65
C ALA A 260 -3.88 -6.96 4.09
N TYR A 261 -3.70 -8.05 3.37
CA TYR A 261 -2.57 -8.96 3.57
C TYR A 261 -1.99 -9.45 2.25
N CYS A 262 -0.78 -9.98 2.32
CA CYS A 262 -0.16 -10.78 1.26
C CYS A 262 0.64 -11.91 1.90
N HIS A 263 1.72 -12.37 1.29
CA HIS A 263 2.54 -13.42 1.90
C HIS A 263 3.42 -12.88 3.04
N ASP A 264 4.27 -11.87 2.74
CA ASP A 264 5.37 -11.38 3.58
C ASP A 264 5.43 -9.84 3.71
N GLY A 265 4.38 -9.14 3.31
CA GLY A 265 4.20 -7.72 3.58
C GLY A 265 4.50 -6.75 2.46
N PHE A 266 5.07 -7.15 1.33
CA PHE A 266 5.40 -6.23 0.23
C PHE A 266 4.16 -5.85 -0.61
N ARG A 267 3.46 -6.83 -1.15
CA ARG A 267 2.27 -6.61 -2.01
C ARG A 267 1.10 -5.98 -1.27
N MET A 268 0.89 -6.32 0.01
CA MET A 268 -0.11 -5.62 0.83
C MET A 268 0.27 -4.16 1.08
N SER A 269 1.57 -3.85 1.21
CA SER A 269 2.03 -2.46 1.33
C SER A 269 1.85 -1.69 0.03
N LEU A 270 1.98 -2.35 -1.14
CA LEU A 270 1.62 -1.75 -2.43
C LEU A 270 0.11 -1.46 -2.49
N ALA A 271 -0.73 -2.42 -2.10
CA ALA A 271 -2.17 -2.19 -2.01
C ALA A 271 -2.51 -1.03 -1.06
N TYR A 272 -1.87 -0.96 0.12
CA TYR A 272 -2.01 0.17 1.05
C TYR A 272 -1.70 1.50 0.36
N MET A 273 -0.54 1.59 -0.30
CA MET A 273 -0.08 2.81 -0.95
C MET A 273 -1.04 3.25 -2.08
N GLN A 274 -1.50 2.30 -2.91
CA GLN A 274 -2.46 2.55 -4.00
C GLN A 274 -3.84 2.96 -3.46
N LEU A 275 -4.35 2.29 -2.43
CA LEU A 275 -5.63 2.63 -1.80
C LEU A 275 -5.57 4.00 -1.12
N LYS A 276 -4.49 4.34 -0.42
CA LYS A 276 -4.27 5.68 0.15
C LYS A 276 -4.20 6.76 -0.92
N TYR A 277 -3.52 6.48 -2.02
CA TYR A 277 -3.46 7.37 -3.19
C TYR A 277 -4.86 7.60 -3.79
N LEU A 278 -5.68 6.56 -3.91
CA LEU A 278 -7.07 6.65 -4.35
C LEU A 278 -8.01 7.29 -3.30
N GLY A 279 -7.51 7.65 -2.10
CA GLY A 279 -8.28 8.34 -1.08
C GLY A 279 -9.13 7.44 -0.19
N TYR A 280 -8.80 6.15 -0.03
CA TYR A 280 -9.45 5.27 0.94
C TYR A 280 -9.10 5.72 2.36
N PRO A 281 -10.08 5.92 3.26
CA PRO A 281 -9.82 6.54 4.57
C PRO A 281 -9.16 5.59 5.56
N ASP A 282 -9.57 4.32 5.62
CA ASP A 282 -9.17 3.35 6.63
C ASP A 282 -8.66 2.05 5.98
N VAL A 283 -7.32 1.94 5.90
CA VAL A 283 -6.61 0.78 5.37
C VAL A 283 -5.59 0.33 6.40
N ARG A 284 -5.69 -0.93 6.84
CA ARG A 284 -4.84 -1.53 7.88
C ARG A 284 -4.18 -2.79 7.36
N LEU A 285 -2.91 -2.99 7.70
CA LEU A 285 -2.15 -4.14 7.24
C LEU A 285 -2.09 -5.25 8.29
N TYR A 286 -2.41 -6.47 7.88
CA TYR A 286 -2.25 -7.65 8.72
C TYR A 286 -0.77 -8.06 8.78
N ASN A 287 -0.17 -7.86 9.97
CA ASN A 287 1.27 -8.02 10.24
C ASN A 287 1.75 -9.49 10.33
N GLY A 288 1.12 -10.43 9.77
CA GLY A 288 1.58 -11.82 9.71
C GLY A 288 1.43 -12.37 8.30
N GLY A 289 0.41 -11.87 7.61
CA GLY A 289 0.08 -12.28 6.28
C GLY A 289 -0.16 -13.79 6.16
N TRP A 290 -0.07 -14.28 4.93
CA TRP A 290 -0.17 -15.70 4.65
C TRP A 290 1.02 -16.50 5.17
N GLY A 291 2.18 -15.86 5.30
CA GLY A 291 3.36 -16.47 5.95
C GLY A 291 3.09 -16.92 7.38
N HIS A 292 2.18 -16.23 8.09
CA HIS A 292 1.65 -16.70 9.38
C HIS A 292 0.45 -17.63 9.18
N TRP A 293 -0.63 -17.15 8.52
CA TRP A 293 -1.91 -17.85 8.46
C TRP A 293 -1.82 -19.23 7.79
N GLY A 294 -1.16 -19.30 6.64
CA GLY A 294 -0.97 -20.54 5.88
C GLY A 294 -0.10 -21.59 6.59
N ASN A 295 0.72 -21.17 7.56
CA ASN A 295 1.57 -22.04 8.37
C ASN A 295 0.95 -22.38 9.75
N ALA A 296 -0.05 -21.63 10.21
CA ALA A 296 -0.74 -21.87 11.47
C ALA A 296 -1.85 -22.92 11.28
N LEU A 297 -1.55 -24.21 11.53
CA LEU A 297 -2.47 -25.33 11.26
C LEU A 297 -3.79 -25.26 12.03
N SER A 298 -3.86 -24.47 13.11
CA SER A 298 -5.09 -24.24 13.88
C SER A 298 -6.03 -23.20 13.25
N LEU A 299 -5.57 -22.43 12.26
CA LEU A 299 -6.38 -21.42 11.59
C LEU A 299 -7.06 -22.01 10.35
N PRO A 300 -8.31 -21.66 10.06
CA PRO A 300 -9.05 -22.17 8.90
C PRO A 300 -8.50 -21.59 7.60
N VAL A 301 -8.66 -22.33 6.50
CA VAL A 301 -8.28 -21.92 5.13
C VAL A 301 -9.41 -22.28 4.19
N VAL A 302 -9.53 -21.51 3.11
CA VAL A 302 -10.39 -21.80 1.97
C VAL A 302 -9.51 -21.93 0.72
N GLU A 303 -9.83 -22.89 -0.15
CA GLU A 303 -9.24 -23.05 -1.48
C GLU A 303 -10.27 -22.74 -2.55
N GLY A 304 -9.82 -22.35 -3.75
CA GLY A 304 -10.70 -21.96 -4.85
C GLY A 304 -10.94 -20.46 -4.92
N GLU A 305 -11.95 -20.06 -5.69
CA GLU A 305 -12.21 -18.64 -6.02
C GLU A 305 -13.14 -17.96 -5.01
N GLU A 306 -14.01 -18.75 -4.33
CA GLU A 306 -15.02 -18.21 -3.43
C GLU A 306 -14.41 -17.84 -2.07
N PRO A 307 -14.78 -16.68 -1.50
CA PRO A 307 -14.21 -16.19 -0.23
C PRO A 307 -14.54 -17.09 0.97
N PHE A 308 -15.62 -17.88 0.87
CA PHE A 308 -15.98 -18.92 1.84
C PHE A 308 -16.32 -20.22 1.09
N ASP A 309 -15.84 -21.34 1.59
CA ASP A 309 -16.32 -22.64 1.16
C ASP A 309 -17.83 -22.79 1.49
N GLU A 310 -18.61 -23.40 0.60
CA GLU A 310 -20.05 -23.67 0.85
C GLU A 310 -20.29 -24.45 2.16
N ASN A 311 -19.32 -25.27 2.57
CA ASN A 311 -19.36 -26.06 3.80
C ASN A 311 -18.59 -25.40 4.96
N PHE A 312 -18.10 -24.16 4.79
CA PHE A 312 -17.32 -23.49 5.83
C PHE A 312 -18.18 -23.22 7.06
N SER A 313 -17.92 -23.97 8.13
CA SER A 313 -18.45 -23.77 9.48
C SER A 313 -17.29 -23.70 10.47
N LEU A 314 -17.39 -22.77 11.43
CA LEU A 314 -16.46 -22.71 12.56
C LEU A 314 -16.76 -23.82 13.57
#